data_cd6f51b58e4bb3c42be6a726de6bd76b
#
_entry.id   cd6f51b58e4bb3c42be6a726de6bd76b
#
_cell.length_a   1.000
_cell.length_b   1.000
_cell.length_c   1.000
_cell.angle_alpha   90.00
_cell.angle_beta   90.00
_cell.angle_gamma   90.00
#
_symmetry.space_group_name_H-M   'P 1'
#
loop_
_entity.id
_entity.type
_entity.pdbx_description
1 polymer ?
#
loop_
_entity_poly.entity_id
_entity_poly.type
_entity_poly.pdbx_seq_one_letter_code
_entity_poly.pdbx_strand_id
1 'polypeptide(L)'
;MSIIVWNCRGLGNLRTVTELEVVIRAKDPSVLFIAETWADEARLKEIKRKIEFDNLFIVERNNRGGGLALFWRNSVDLQVDSCSPNHIDSIINKGKEEVWRFTGFYGEPMTHKRIES
;
A
#
# COMPACT_ATOMS: atom_id res chain seq x y z
N MET A 1 -1.13 -2.93 14.93
CA MET A 1 -0.91 -2.78 13.48
C MET A 1 -1.43 -1.43 13.03
N SER A 2 -0.65 -0.71 12.27
CA SER A 2 -1.02 0.62 11.78
C SER A 2 -1.03 0.64 10.25
N ILE A 3 -2.11 1.14 9.66
CA ILE A 3 -2.29 1.21 8.21
C ILE A 3 -2.45 2.67 7.80
N ILE A 4 -1.66 3.10 6.80
CA ILE A 4 -1.80 4.44 6.21
C ILE A 4 -2.24 4.27 4.77
N VAL A 5 -3.18 5.11 4.35
CA VAL A 5 -3.63 5.22 2.97
C VAL A 5 -3.35 6.63 2.47
N TRP A 6 -2.74 6.72 1.31
CA TRP A 6 -2.34 8.01 0.76
C TRP A 6 -2.53 8.05 -0.75
N ASN A 7 -3.19 9.11 -1.22
CA ASN A 7 -3.26 9.43 -2.64
C ASN A 7 -2.19 10.48 -2.92
N CYS A 8 -1.06 10.06 -3.49
CA CYS A 8 0.13 10.90 -3.55
C CYS A 8 0.24 11.75 -4.81
N ARG A 9 -0.54 11.44 -5.83
CA ARG A 9 -0.50 12.12 -7.14
C ARG A 9 0.90 12.15 -7.78
N GLY A 10 1.68 11.10 -7.58
CA GLY A 10 2.96 10.91 -8.24
C GLY A 10 4.14 10.75 -7.32
N LEU A 11 4.78 9.59 -7.38
CA LEU A 11 6.00 9.28 -6.63
C LEU A 11 7.27 9.51 -7.45
N GLY A 12 7.15 10.05 -8.66
CA GLY A 12 8.31 10.47 -9.43
C GLY A 12 8.93 11.76 -8.92
N ASN A 13 8.19 12.52 -8.13
CA ASN A 13 8.62 13.80 -7.59
C ASN A 13 9.33 13.58 -6.24
N LEU A 14 10.56 14.08 -6.13
CA LEU A 14 11.35 13.96 -4.91
C LEU A 14 10.65 14.58 -3.70
N ARG A 15 9.96 15.68 -3.90
CA ARG A 15 9.23 16.37 -2.82
C ARG A 15 8.15 15.45 -2.23
N THR A 16 7.42 14.75 -3.08
CA THR A 16 6.40 13.80 -2.64
C THR A 16 7.01 12.66 -1.84
N VAL A 17 8.14 12.14 -2.28
CA VAL A 17 8.86 11.07 -1.57
C VAL A 17 9.33 11.56 -0.20
N THR A 18 9.83 12.80 -0.13
CA THR A 18 10.27 13.40 1.13
C THR A 18 9.09 13.55 2.11
N GLU A 19 7.93 13.99 1.61
CA GLU A 19 6.73 14.08 2.44
C GLU A 19 6.31 12.70 2.96
N LEU A 20 6.40 11.68 2.11
CA LEU A 20 6.09 10.31 2.50
C LEU A 20 7.02 9.82 3.63
N GLU A 21 8.32 10.10 3.51
CA GLU A 21 9.28 9.71 4.54
C GLU A 21 8.97 10.37 5.88
N VAL A 22 8.54 11.63 5.86
CA VAL A 22 8.15 12.35 7.10
C VAL A 22 6.95 11.68 7.75
N VAL A 23 5.93 11.34 6.97
CA VAL A 23 4.73 10.68 7.49
C VAL A 23 5.06 9.30 8.07
N ILE A 24 5.89 8.53 7.36
CA ILE A 24 6.29 7.19 7.82
C ILE A 24 7.07 7.29 9.12
N ARG A 25 7.98 8.23 9.23
CA ARG A 25 8.77 8.41 10.45
C ARG A 25 7.90 8.81 11.63
N ALA A 26 6.89 9.66 11.39
CA ALA A 26 6.00 10.15 12.44
C ALA A 26 4.99 9.09 12.89
N LYS A 27 4.49 8.27 11.97
CA LYS A 27 3.40 7.33 12.24
C LYS A 27 3.85 5.88 12.36
N ASP A 28 5.01 5.55 11.85
CA ASP A 28 5.58 4.19 11.84
C ASP A 28 4.56 3.13 11.41
N PRO A 29 3.98 3.22 10.20
CA PRO A 29 2.95 2.28 9.78
C PRO A 29 3.54 0.91 9.48
N SER A 30 2.71 -0.12 9.68
CA SER A 30 3.05 -1.50 9.30
C SER A 30 2.63 -1.80 7.87
N VAL A 31 1.59 -1.13 7.40
CA VAL A 31 1.03 -1.27 6.05
C VAL A 31 0.82 0.11 5.46
N LEU A 32 1.20 0.27 4.19
CA LEU A 32 1.07 1.54 3.47
C LEU A 32 0.46 1.29 2.10
N PHE A 33 -0.71 1.87 1.84
CA PHE A 33 -1.35 1.82 0.54
C PHE A 33 -1.25 3.20 -0.11
N ILE A 34 -0.72 3.23 -1.33
CA ILE A 34 -0.56 4.47 -2.09
C ILE A 34 -1.31 4.36 -3.41
N ALA A 35 -2.17 5.34 -3.69
CA ALA A 35 -2.86 5.47 -4.97
C ALA A 35 -2.24 6.57 -5.80
N GLU A 36 -2.40 6.48 -7.12
CA GLU A 36 -1.86 7.43 -8.08
C GLU A 36 -0.34 7.58 -7.96
N THR A 37 0.37 6.45 -7.98
CA THR A 37 1.83 6.45 -7.84
C THR A 37 2.52 7.10 -9.04
N TRP A 38 1.97 6.95 -10.26
CA TRP A 38 2.56 7.42 -11.52
C TRP A 38 4.04 7.05 -11.63
N ALA A 39 4.41 5.89 -11.07
CA ALA A 39 5.77 5.42 -11.03
C ALA A 39 5.85 4.00 -11.57
N ASP A 40 6.99 3.65 -12.18
CA ASP A 40 7.22 2.29 -12.65
C ASP A 40 7.74 1.40 -11.53
N GLU A 41 7.89 0.11 -11.84
CA GLU A 41 8.35 -0.88 -10.88
C GLU A 41 9.74 -0.53 -10.30
N ALA A 42 10.66 -0.09 -11.16
CA ALA A 42 12.02 0.25 -10.72
C ALA A 42 12.00 1.37 -9.69
N ARG A 43 11.19 2.40 -9.94
CA ARG A 43 11.04 3.53 -9.02
C ARG A 43 10.40 3.09 -7.70
N LEU A 44 9.37 2.25 -7.77
CA LEU A 44 8.68 1.78 -6.56
C LEU A 44 9.57 0.87 -5.72
N LYS A 45 10.41 0.06 -6.34
CA LYS A 45 11.40 -0.74 -5.61
C LYS A 45 12.45 0.12 -4.93
N GLU A 46 12.87 1.19 -5.59
CA GLU A 46 13.81 2.16 -5.01
C GLU A 46 13.18 2.84 -3.78
N ILE A 47 11.92 3.25 -3.90
CA ILE A 47 11.18 3.85 -2.79
C ILE A 47 11.02 2.85 -1.64
N LYS A 48 10.73 1.60 -1.93
CA LYS A 48 10.62 0.55 -0.90
C LYS A 48 11.89 0.49 -0.05
N ARG A 49 13.05 0.51 -0.68
CA ARG A 49 14.33 0.50 0.05
C ARG A 49 14.49 1.77 0.88
N LYS A 50 14.13 2.91 0.31
CA LYS A 50 14.29 4.21 0.96
C LYS A 50 13.44 4.36 2.21
N ILE A 51 12.21 3.85 2.17
CA ILE A 51 11.30 3.89 3.32
C ILE A 51 11.42 2.67 4.24
N GLU A 52 12.33 1.76 3.89
CA GLU A 52 12.67 0.58 4.71
C GLU A 52 11.50 -0.37 4.95
N PHE A 53 10.70 -0.60 3.91
CA PHE A 53 9.66 -1.63 3.94
C PHE A 53 10.20 -2.93 3.32
N ASP A 54 9.64 -4.05 3.75
CA ASP A 54 10.13 -5.37 3.35
C ASP A 54 9.44 -5.91 2.11
N ASN A 55 8.19 -5.55 1.88
CA ASN A 55 7.34 -6.13 0.84
C ASN A 55 6.63 -5.06 0.03
N LEU A 56 6.36 -5.39 -1.24
CA LEU A 56 5.71 -4.47 -2.18
C LEU A 56 4.88 -5.26 -3.17
N PHE A 57 3.64 -4.82 -3.37
CA PHE A 57 2.78 -5.30 -4.45
C PHE A 57 2.36 -4.10 -5.29
N ILE A 58 2.49 -4.23 -6.62
CA ILE A 58 2.27 -3.12 -7.56
C ILE A 58 1.11 -3.44 -8.49
N VAL A 59 0.21 -2.47 -8.66
CA VAL A 59 -0.72 -2.44 -9.79
C VAL A 59 -0.23 -1.33 -10.71
N GLU A 60 0.21 -1.70 -11.90
CA GLU A 60 0.80 -0.73 -12.82
C GLU A 60 -0.23 0.28 -13.32
N ARG A 61 0.25 1.49 -13.59
CA ARG A 61 -0.58 2.53 -14.19
C ARG A 61 -1.05 2.12 -15.59
N ASN A 62 -2.24 2.58 -15.94
CA ASN A 62 -2.81 2.35 -17.26
C ASN A 62 -3.58 3.60 -17.71
N ASN A 63 -4.36 3.50 -18.81
CA ASN A 63 -5.13 4.63 -19.34
C ASN A 63 -6.21 5.15 -18.41
N ARG A 64 -6.54 4.39 -17.35
CA ARG A 64 -7.64 4.72 -16.43
C ARG A 64 -7.17 5.10 -15.02
N GLY A 65 -5.90 4.86 -14.71
CA GLY A 65 -5.42 5.15 -13.37
C GLY A 65 -3.91 5.25 -13.29
N GLY A 66 -3.46 5.97 -12.29
CA GLY A 66 -2.05 6.27 -12.07
C GLY A 66 -1.24 5.17 -11.41
N GLY A 67 -1.85 4.01 -11.13
CA GLY A 67 -1.19 2.90 -10.46
C GLY A 67 -1.35 2.90 -8.96
N LEU A 68 -1.23 1.72 -8.37
CA LEU A 68 -1.36 1.50 -6.94
C LEU A 68 -0.13 0.77 -6.41
N ALA A 69 0.20 1.00 -5.16
CA ALA A 69 1.26 0.27 -4.48
C ALA A 69 0.85 -0.05 -3.06
N LEU A 70 1.12 -1.29 -2.64
CA LEU A 70 0.90 -1.73 -1.28
C LEU A 70 2.24 -2.18 -0.71
N PHE A 71 2.66 -1.54 0.37
CA PHE A 71 3.89 -1.87 1.08
C PHE A 71 3.54 -2.41 2.45
N TRP A 72 4.27 -3.42 2.92
CA TRP A 72 4.06 -3.91 4.28
C TRP A 72 5.36 -4.46 4.87
N ARG A 73 5.43 -4.45 6.18
CA ARG A 73 6.58 -4.96 6.90
C ARG A 73 6.41 -6.45 7.19
N ASN A 74 7.51 -7.16 7.38
CA ASN A 74 7.48 -8.59 7.71
C ASN A 74 6.77 -8.91 9.03
N SER A 75 6.59 -7.91 9.88
CA SER A 75 5.81 -8.07 11.12
C SER A 75 4.32 -8.32 10.84
N VAL A 76 3.86 -8.05 9.62
CA VAL A 76 2.47 -8.25 9.22
C VAL A 76 2.40 -9.46 8.29
N ASP A 77 1.57 -10.43 8.64
CA ASP A 77 1.29 -11.59 7.78
C ASP A 77 0.20 -11.21 6.80
N LEU A 78 0.61 -10.64 5.66
CA LEU A 78 -0.29 -10.11 4.65
C LEU A 78 -0.15 -10.88 3.34
N GLN A 79 -1.28 -11.21 2.75
CA GLN A 79 -1.33 -11.87 1.45
C GLN A 79 -2.29 -11.12 0.54
N VAL A 80 -1.83 -10.75 -0.64
CA VAL A 80 -2.70 -10.12 -1.63
C VAL A 80 -3.64 -11.18 -2.20
N ASP A 81 -4.93 -10.88 -2.18
CA ASP A 81 -5.98 -11.81 -2.61
C ASP A 81 -6.45 -11.49 -4.03
N SER A 82 -6.71 -10.23 -4.32
CA SER A 82 -7.11 -9.80 -5.65
C SER A 82 -6.73 -8.36 -5.90
N CYS A 83 -6.75 -7.96 -7.17
CA CYS A 83 -6.48 -6.58 -7.53
C CYS A 83 -7.19 -6.22 -8.84
N SER A 84 -7.32 -4.93 -9.06
CA SER A 84 -7.80 -4.35 -10.31
C SER A 84 -7.05 -3.03 -10.53
N PRO A 85 -7.28 -2.31 -11.64
CA PRO A 85 -6.68 -0.99 -11.79
C PRO A 85 -7.04 -0.01 -10.68
N ASN A 86 -8.12 -0.28 -9.93
CA ASN A 86 -8.65 0.63 -8.92
C ASN A 86 -8.56 0.11 -7.48
N HIS A 87 -8.12 -1.14 -7.27
CA HIS A 87 -8.08 -1.67 -5.90
C HIS A 87 -7.03 -2.76 -5.71
N ILE A 88 -6.63 -2.91 -4.46
CA ILE A 88 -5.84 -4.06 -4.00
C ILE A 88 -6.55 -4.61 -2.76
N ASP A 89 -6.90 -5.88 -2.82
CA ASP A 89 -7.57 -6.58 -1.72
C ASP A 89 -6.59 -7.55 -1.08
N SER A 90 -6.47 -7.52 0.23
CA SER A 90 -5.51 -8.35 0.95
C SER A 90 -6.14 -8.96 2.20
N ILE A 91 -5.55 -10.07 2.64
CA ILE A 91 -5.94 -10.77 3.85
C ILE A 91 -4.75 -10.74 4.80
N ILE A 92 -5.01 -10.32 6.02
CA ILE A 92 -4.01 -10.26 7.08
C ILE A 92 -4.31 -11.34 8.10
N ASN A 93 -3.29 -12.11 8.49
CA ASN A 93 -3.40 -13.21 9.45
C ASN A 93 -4.29 -14.35 8.94
N LYS A 94 -4.22 -14.67 7.65
CA LYS A 94 -4.98 -15.78 7.08
C LYS A 94 -4.64 -17.08 7.81
N GLY A 95 -5.69 -17.80 8.22
CA GLY A 95 -5.53 -19.06 8.95
C GLY A 95 -5.25 -18.88 10.44
N LYS A 96 -5.24 -17.68 10.95
CA LYS A 96 -5.04 -17.37 12.37
C LYS A 96 -6.38 -17.01 13.03
N GLU A 97 -6.34 -16.87 14.34
CA GLU A 97 -7.54 -16.59 15.13
C GLU A 97 -8.19 -15.27 14.79
N GLU A 98 -7.40 -14.23 14.58
CA GLU A 98 -7.89 -12.92 14.13
C GLU A 98 -7.48 -12.68 12.69
N VAL A 99 -8.45 -12.73 11.80
CA VAL A 99 -8.24 -12.50 10.37
C VAL A 99 -8.83 -11.15 9.98
N TRP A 100 -8.05 -10.36 9.24
CA TRP A 100 -8.46 -9.05 8.77
C TRP A 100 -8.45 -9.02 7.26
N ARG A 101 -9.41 -8.34 6.66
CA ARG A 101 -9.38 -8.01 5.25
C ARG A 101 -9.13 -6.51 5.12
N PHE A 102 -8.10 -6.17 4.35
CA PHE A 102 -7.78 -4.79 4.03
C PHE A 102 -7.94 -4.59 2.52
N THR A 103 -8.78 -3.64 2.12
CA THR A 103 -8.97 -3.31 0.71
C THR A 103 -8.71 -1.83 0.50
N GLY A 104 -7.71 -1.53 -0.33
CA GLY A 104 -7.40 -0.17 -0.73
C GLY A 104 -8.05 0.14 -2.08
N PHE A 105 -8.80 1.23 -2.16
CA PHE A 105 -9.47 1.67 -3.37
C PHE A 105 -8.93 3.01 -3.83
N TYR A 106 -8.76 3.16 -5.14
CA TYR A 106 -8.50 4.45 -5.75
C TYR A 106 -9.81 5.24 -5.86
N GLY A 107 -9.79 6.48 -5.35
CA GLY A 107 -10.93 7.38 -5.47
C GLY A 107 -12.08 7.09 -4.51
N GLU A 108 -11.95 6.10 -3.64
CA GLU A 108 -12.98 5.75 -2.67
C GLU A 108 -12.43 5.63 -1.26
N PRO A 109 -13.28 5.73 -0.25
CA PRO A 109 -12.84 5.53 1.13
C PRO A 109 -12.26 4.13 1.31
N MET A 110 -11.21 4.06 2.07
CA MET A 110 -10.61 2.79 2.45
C MET A 110 -11.55 2.01 3.37
N THR A 111 -11.63 0.71 3.12
CA THR A 111 -12.38 -0.20 3.98
C THR A 111 -11.47 -1.29 4.50
N HIS A 112 -11.48 -1.51 5.80
CA HIS A 112 -10.86 -2.70 6.38
C HIS A 112 -11.84 -3.32 7.37
N LYS A 113 -11.93 -4.64 7.34
CA LYS A 113 -12.86 -5.39 8.17
C LYS A 113 -12.17 -6.55 8.83
N ARG A 114 -12.52 -6.79 10.08
CA ARG A 114 -12.19 -8.03 10.75
C ARG A 114 -13.14 -9.11 10.22
N ILE A 115 -12.57 -10.23 9.82
CA ILE A 115 -13.36 -11.37 9.34
C ILE A 115 -13.58 -12.30 10.52
N GLU A 116 -14.86 -12.52 10.84
CA GLU A 116 -15.21 -13.49 11.88
C GLU A 116 -15.34 -14.87 11.26
N SER A 117 -14.65 -15.82 11.86
CA SER A 117 -14.70 -17.20 11.44
C SER A 117 -15.88 -17.94 12.08
#